data_2298e5cfe926f9a83d1e297f474d5b53
#
_entry.id   2298e5cfe926f9a83d1e297f474d5b53
#
_cell.length_a   1.000
_cell.length_b   1.000
_cell.length_c   1.000
_cell.angle_alpha   90.00
_cell.angle_beta   90.00
_cell.angle_gamma   90.00
#
_symmetry.space_group_name_H-M   'P 1'
#
loop_
_entity.id
_entity.type
_entity.pdbx_description
1 polymer ?
#
loop_
_entity_poly.entity_id
_entity_poly.type
_entity_poly.pdbx_seq_one_letter_code
_entity_poly.pdbx_strand_id
1 'polypeptide(L)'
;MPRRVMRDVGEMACFLDLAQANGGMGKRWDDIGLGRYGLHNRNKVLAQTSDICESNSAGTYLGLVAFLENGNDIPKSEAGADRLARRIKPLLIAQGMPSFEKYQTYISPEGKSIAPVAVIYEHQFLAYQIGHRGKAGALDSERVLLYPSARFVTEPKLIALSDAGDRLGRLVSTDPALQERAMELGFRLRDADSGLTSVKLNDFLTRHQIPAPVTSTDDTRAVLPDLALLERMIETVGQCDPTGQAVTGQGEPVGTTEGSP
;
A
#
# COMPACT_ATOMS: atom_id res chain seq x y z
N MET A 1 -14.33 -7.77 -4.29
CA MET A 1 -14.79 -6.74 -5.24
C MET A 1 -14.79 -7.35 -6.63
N PRO A 2 -15.87 -7.25 -7.43
CA PRO A 2 -15.89 -7.84 -8.77
C PRO A 2 -14.79 -7.23 -9.65
N ARG A 3 -14.07 -8.05 -10.40
CA ARG A 3 -12.97 -7.63 -11.30
C ARG A 3 -13.34 -6.48 -12.26
N ARG A 4 -14.65 -6.32 -12.59
CA ARG A 4 -15.14 -5.24 -13.47
C ARG A 4 -15.10 -3.86 -12.82
N VAL A 5 -15.39 -3.72 -11.53
CA VAL A 5 -15.32 -2.41 -10.83
C VAL A 5 -13.89 -1.89 -10.82
N MET A 6 -12.91 -2.79 -10.71
CA MET A 6 -11.49 -2.40 -10.67
C MET A 6 -10.92 -2.01 -12.03
N ARG A 7 -11.51 -2.43 -13.15
CA ARG A 7 -11.11 -1.94 -14.49
C ARG A 7 -11.47 -0.46 -14.68
N ASP A 8 -12.60 -0.04 -14.09
CA ASP A 8 -13.08 1.35 -14.21
C ASP A 8 -12.40 2.30 -13.21
N VAL A 9 -11.66 1.76 -12.23
CA VAL A 9 -10.94 2.51 -11.17
C VAL A 9 -9.42 2.23 -11.23
N GLY A 10 -8.95 1.66 -12.31
CA GLY A 10 -7.67 0.96 -12.42
C GLY A 10 -6.41 1.82 -12.47
N GLU A 11 -6.50 3.15 -12.36
CA GLU A 11 -5.33 4.01 -12.30
C GLU A 11 -5.31 4.85 -11.02
N MET A 12 -4.13 5.07 -10.46
CA MET A 12 -3.94 5.86 -9.23
C MET A 12 -4.47 7.30 -9.40
N ALA A 13 -4.36 7.88 -10.59
CA ALA A 13 -4.94 9.17 -10.94
C ALA A 13 -6.46 9.19 -10.72
N CYS A 14 -7.15 8.11 -11.07
CA CYS A 14 -8.59 7.99 -10.86
C CYS A 14 -8.99 8.07 -9.37
N PHE A 15 -8.20 7.50 -8.47
CA PHE A 15 -8.44 7.64 -7.03
C PHE A 15 -8.29 9.08 -6.56
N LEU A 16 -7.31 9.81 -7.10
CA LEU A 16 -7.13 11.22 -6.77
C LEU A 16 -8.32 12.07 -7.26
N ASP A 17 -8.77 11.87 -8.49
CA ASP A 17 -9.95 12.55 -9.04
C ASP A 17 -11.20 12.27 -8.21
N LEU A 18 -11.40 11.02 -7.80
CA LEU A 18 -12.51 10.62 -6.95
C LEU A 18 -12.43 11.24 -5.55
N ALA A 19 -11.21 11.36 -4.99
CA ALA A 19 -10.99 12.00 -3.69
C ALA A 19 -11.20 13.52 -3.73
N GLN A 20 -10.88 14.17 -4.85
CA GLN A 20 -11.07 15.61 -5.05
C GLN A 20 -12.48 16.01 -5.48
N ALA A 21 -13.29 15.07 -5.92
CA ALA A 21 -14.65 15.32 -6.38
C ALA A 21 -15.52 15.98 -5.29
N ASN A 22 -16.59 16.61 -5.70
CA ASN A 22 -17.56 17.29 -4.81
C ASN A 22 -16.92 18.38 -3.92
N GLY A 23 -15.98 19.14 -4.46
CA GLY A 23 -15.30 20.20 -3.71
C GLY A 23 -14.38 19.69 -2.59
N GLY A 24 -13.76 18.52 -2.79
CA GLY A 24 -12.87 17.88 -1.83
C GLY A 24 -13.54 16.96 -0.81
N MET A 25 -14.88 16.81 -0.87
CA MET A 25 -15.59 15.83 -0.03
C MET A 25 -15.39 14.38 -0.49
N GLY A 26 -14.96 14.18 -1.73
CA GLY A 26 -14.75 12.88 -2.35
C GLY A 26 -16.02 12.17 -2.80
N LYS A 27 -15.87 11.17 -3.64
CA LYS A 27 -16.93 10.23 -4.03
C LYS A 27 -17.01 9.08 -3.03
N ARG A 28 -18.21 8.54 -2.86
CA ARG A 28 -18.45 7.29 -2.11
C ARG A 28 -18.52 6.11 -3.07
N TRP A 29 -18.31 4.91 -2.58
CA TRP A 29 -18.40 3.69 -3.40
C TRP A 29 -19.80 3.52 -4.03
N ASP A 30 -20.87 3.88 -3.31
CA ASP A 30 -22.22 3.85 -3.85
C ASP A 30 -22.41 4.85 -4.99
N ASP A 31 -21.74 6.02 -4.95
CA ASP A 31 -21.83 7.06 -5.98
C ASP A 31 -21.21 6.62 -7.31
N ILE A 32 -20.27 5.67 -7.30
CA ILE A 32 -19.62 5.14 -8.51
C ILE A 32 -20.26 3.83 -9.00
N GLY A 33 -21.46 3.53 -8.50
CA GLY A 33 -22.30 2.46 -9.03
C GLY A 33 -22.01 1.07 -8.46
N LEU A 34 -21.51 0.97 -7.23
CA LEU A 34 -21.27 -0.30 -6.55
C LEU A 34 -22.56 -1.12 -6.39
N GLY A 35 -23.73 -0.47 -6.27
CA GLY A 35 -25.04 -1.10 -6.20
C GLY A 35 -25.39 -1.99 -7.40
N ARG A 36 -24.81 -1.75 -8.58
CA ARG A 36 -24.97 -2.62 -9.75
C ARG A 36 -24.48 -4.05 -9.54
N TYR A 37 -23.66 -4.25 -8.52
CA TYR A 37 -23.10 -5.55 -8.16
C TYR A 37 -23.72 -6.12 -6.88
N GLY A 38 -24.84 -5.55 -6.44
CA GLY A 38 -25.52 -5.95 -5.19
C GLY A 38 -24.72 -5.60 -3.93
N LEU A 39 -23.80 -4.66 -4.03
CA LEU A 39 -22.95 -4.21 -2.92
C LEU A 39 -23.28 -2.77 -2.56
N HIS A 40 -23.26 -2.46 -1.27
CA HIS A 40 -23.47 -1.10 -0.75
C HIS A 40 -22.29 -0.72 0.14
N ASN A 41 -21.71 0.45 -0.12
CA ASN A 41 -20.64 0.99 0.71
C ASN A 41 -20.68 2.53 0.64
N ARG A 42 -21.01 3.16 1.77
CA ARG A 42 -21.09 4.62 1.90
C ARG A 42 -19.75 5.28 2.25
N ASN A 43 -18.69 4.50 2.44
CA ASN A 43 -17.36 5.05 2.69
C ASN A 43 -16.81 5.73 1.43
N LYS A 44 -15.85 6.63 1.63
CA LYS A 44 -15.14 7.28 0.52
C LYS A 44 -14.39 6.25 -0.34
N VAL A 45 -14.30 6.53 -1.63
CA VAL A 45 -13.47 5.73 -2.55
C VAL A 45 -12.01 6.08 -2.29
N LEU A 46 -11.33 5.22 -1.56
CA LEU A 46 -9.93 5.38 -1.18
C LEU A 46 -9.19 4.05 -1.34
N ALA A 47 -7.91 4.14 -1.69
CA ALA A 47 -6.97 3.04 -1.55
C ALA A 47 -6.31 3.16 -0.17
N GLN A 48 -6.78 2.40 0.81
CA GLN A 48 -6.34 2.50 2.19
C GLN A 48 -4.85 2.25 2.35
N THR A 49 -4.16 3.17 3.01
CA THR A 49 -2.75 3.04 3.37
C THR A 49 -2.56 3.26 4.88
N SER A 50 -1.34 3.15 5.37
CA SER A 50 -0.99 3.48 6.75
C SER A 50 -0.98 4.99 6.97
N ASP A 51 -0.93 5.41 8.23
CA ASP A 51 -0.76 6.81 8.58
C ASP A 51 0.54 7.39 8.02
N ILE A 52 0.47 8.57 7.44
CA ILE A 52 1.62 9.19 6.75
C ILE A 52 2.70 9.66 7.73
N CYS A 53 2.32 9.99 8.97
CA CYS A 53 3.25 10.44 9.99
C CYS A 53 3.97 9.28 10.69
N GLU A 54 3.41 8.06 10.64
CA GLU A 54 3.90 6.91 11.40
C GLU A 54 4.63 5.88 10.55
N SER A 55 4.45 5.93 9.22
CA SER A 55 4.81 4.80 8.36
C SER A 55 5.62 5.17 7.13
N ASN A 56 6.82 4.61 7.02
CA ASN A 56 7.64 4.70 5.80
C ASN A 56 6.91 4.18 4.55
N SER A 57 6.04 3.18 4.69
CA SER A 57 5.28 2.66 3.55
C SER A 57 4.23 3.65 3.07
N ALA A 58 3.66 4.47 3.96
CA ALA A 58 2.79 5.58 3.58
C ALA A 58 3.57 6.69 2.88
N GLY A 59 4.79 7.00 3.33
CA GLY A 59 5.71 7.91 2.62
C GLY A 59 6.07 7.40 1.21
N THR A 60 6.29 6.09 1.07
CA THR A 60 6.52 5.47 -0.26
C THR A 60 5.28 5.60 -1.15
N TYR A 61 4.08 5.39 -0.59
CA TYR A 61 2.83 5.57 -1.33
C TYR A 61 2.59 7.04 -1.72
N LEU A 62 2.88 7.99 -0.82
CA LEU A 62 2.89 9.42 -1.13
C LEU A 62 3.81 9.71 -2.32
N GLY A 63 5.03 9.19 -2.31
CA GLY A 63 5.98 9.34 -3.41
C GLY A 63 5.47 8.75 -4.72
N LEU A 64 4.79 7.60 -4.69
CA LEU A 64 4.18 6.99 -5.88
C LEU A 64 3.08 7.87 -6.46
N VAL A 65 2.15 8.33 -5.63
CA VAL A 65 1.06 9.23 -6.06
C VAL A 65 1.64 10.53 -6.61
N ALA A 66 2.65 11.09 -5.94
CA ALA A 66 3.32 12.30 -6.38
C ALA A 66 4.00 12.13 -7.73
N PHE A 67 4.70 11.02 -7.94
CA PHE A 67 5.37 10.70 -9.20
C PHE A 67 4.37 10.63 -10.36
N LEU A 68 3.28 9.91 -10.18
CA LEU A 68 2.22 9.77 -11.19
C LEU A 68 1.55 11.12 -11.49
N GLU A 69 1.17 11.86 -10.46
CA GLU A 69 0.49 13.15 -10.59
C GLU A 69 1.38 14.24 -11.21
N ASN A 70 2.69 14.11 -11.07
CA ASN A 70 3.69 14.99 -11.67
C ASN A 70 4.16 14.53 -13.07
N GLY A 71 3.40 13.69 -13.73
CA GLY A 71 3.69 13.24 -15.10
C GLY A 71 4.84 12.23 -15.20
N ASN A 72 4.95 11.33 -14.25
CA ASN A 72 6.01 10.33 -14.10
C ASN A 72 7.40 10.99 -13.84
N ASP A 73 7.41 12.07 -13.08
CA ASP A 73 8.65 12.75 -12.65
C ASP A 73 8.57 13.16 -11.17
N ILE A 74 9.71 13.40 -10.58
CA ILE A 74 9.80 13.89 -9.19
C ILE A 74 9.76 15.44 -9.14
N PRO A 75 9.24 16.05 -8.06
CA PRO A 75 9.35 17.49 -7.86
C PRO A 75 10.84 17.87 -7.68
N LYS A 76 11.24 18.99 -8.33
CA LYS A 76 12.65 19.45 -8.38
C LYS A 76 12.90 20.69 -7.53
N SER A 77 11.92 21.13 -6.75
CA SER A 77 12.01 22.29 -5.87
C SER A 77 11.02 22.20 -4.73
N GLU A 78 11.30 22.87 -3.64
CA GLU A 78 10.39 22.98 -2.48
C GLU A 78 9.01 23.51 -2.86
N ALA A 79 8.93 24.57 -3.64
CA ALA A 79 7.66 25.11 -4.11
C ALA A 79 6.87 24.11 -4.99
N GLY A 80 7.57 23.29 -5.76
CA GLY A 80 7.00 22.20 -6.54
C GLY A 80 6.45 21.08 -5.64
N ALA A 81 7.24 20.66 -4.66
CA ALA A 81 6.85 19.66 -3.66
C ALA A 81 5.62 20.12 -2.85
N ASP A 82 5.60 21.38 -2.39
CA ASP A 82 4.46 21.93 -1.64
C ASP A 82 3.17 21.99 -2.46
N ARG A 83 3.26 22.42 -3.72
CA ARG A 83 2.07 22.43 -4.60
C ARG A 83 1.53 21.04 -4.82
N LEU A 84 2.42 20.10 -5.10
CA LEU A 84 2.06 18.71 -5.35
C LEU A 84 1.48 18.04 -4.10
N ALA A 85 2.12 18.25 -2.94
CA ALA A 85 1.64 17.74 -1.66
C ALA A 85 0.22 18.25 -1.33
N ARG A 86 -0.03 19.55 -1.49
CA ARG A 86 -1.38 20.12 -1.30
C ARG A 86 -2.41 19.53 -2.25
N ARG A 87 -2.02 19.25 -3.50
CA ARG A 87 -2.91 18.64 -4.50
C ARG A 87 -3.31 17.23 -4.15
N ILE A 88 -2.37 16.41 -3.69
CA ILE A 88 -2.62 14.99 -3.38
C ILE A 88 -3.11 14.75 -1.95
N LYS A 89 -3.00 15.76 -1.07
CA LYS A 89 -3.43 15.67 0.34
C LYS A 89 -4.82 15.05 0.53
N PRO A 90 -5.89 15.38 -0.23
CA PRO A 90 -7.21 14.81 -0.02
C PRO A 90 -7.27 13.28 -0.16
N LEU A 91 -6.37 12.69 -0.95
CA LEU A 91 -6.29 11.25 -1.08
C LEU A 91 -5.65 10.59 0.14
N LEU A 92 -4.73 11.26 0.81
CA LEU A 92 -3.86 10.66 1.83
C LEU A 92 -4.36 10.86 3.25
N ILE A 93 -4.86 12.05 3.59
CA ILE A 93 -5.30 12.36 4.97
C ILE A 93 -6.59 11.63 5.40
N ALA A 94 -7.39 11.16 4.44
CA ALA A 94 -8.64 10.47 4.75
C ALA A 94 -8.43 8.99 5.12
N GLN A 95 -7.19 8.53 5.21
CA GLN A 95 -6.87 7.11 5.26
C GLN A 95 -6.52 6.59 6.66
N GLY A 96 -5.90 7.37 7.49
CA GLY A 96 -5.65 7.27 8.93
C GLY A 96 -5.74 5.91 9.63
N MET A 97 -5.43 4.80 8.96
CA MET A 97 -5.39 3.51 9.63
C MET A 97 -4.01 3.27 10.22
N PRO A 98 -3.92 2.81 11.48
CA PRO A 98 -2.65 2.39 12.05
C PRO A 98 -1.93 1.39 11.17
N SER A 99 -0.60 1.49 11.08
CA SER A 99 0.23 0.74 10.13
C SER A 99 0.05 -0.77 10.23
N PHE A 100 -0.15 -1.30 11.43
CA PHE A 100 -0.31 -2.73 11.70
C PHE A 100 -1.75 -3.23 11.47
N GLU A 101 -2.76 -2.36 11.55
CA GLU A 101 -4.17 -2.76 11.42
C GLU A 101 -4.64 -2.84 9.97
N LYS A 102 -4.05 -2.07 9.06
CA LYS A 102 -4.47 -1.99 7.66
C LYS A 102 -4.58 -3.35 6.98
N TYR A 103 -3.54 -4.17 7.10
CA TYR A 103 -3.53 -5.50 6.49
C TYR A 103 -4.51 -6.44 7.18
N GLN A 104 -4.58 -6.45 8.50
CA GLN A 104 -5.52 -7.26 9.26
C GLN A 104 -6.96 -6.89 8.94
N THR A 105 -7.27 -5.60 8.85
CA THR A 105 -8.58 -5.11 8.44
C THR A 105 -8.91 -5.58 7.02
N TYR A 106 -7.98 -5.44 6.07
CA TYR A 106 -8.21 -5.86 4.68
C TYR A 106 -8.54 -7.36 4.55
N ILE A 107 -7.87 -8.22 5.30
CA ILE A 107 -8.09 -9.68 5.25
C ILE A 107 -9.26 -10.16 6.12
N SER A 108 -9.83 -9.29 6.96
CA SER A 108 -10.98 -9.62 7.80
C SER A 108 -12.26 -9.80 6.96
N PRO A 109 -13.30 -10.45 7.49
CA PRO A 109 -14.61 -10.53 6.85
C PRO A 109 -15.21 -9.16 6.52
N GLU A 110 -14.97 -8.17 7.37
CA GLU A 110 -15.45 -6.78 7.23
C GLU A 110 -14.61 -5.95 6.26
N GLY A 111 -13.47 -6.47 5.82
CA GLY A 111 -12.52 -5.76 4.97
C GLY A 111 -13.13 -5.19 3.70
N LYS A 112 -14.12 -5.87 3.11
CA LYS A 112 -14.86 -5.37 1.93
C LYS A 112 -15.59 -4.04 2.19
N SER A 113 -16.05 -3.83 3.41
CA SER A 113 -16.78 -2.61 3.79
C SER A 113 -15.85 -1.50 4.27
N ILE A 114 -14.76 -1.86 4.96
CA ILE A 114 -13.86 -0.90 5.61
C ILE A 114 -12.71 -0.50 4.67
N ALA A 115 -12.04 -1.47 4.08
CA ALA A 115 -10.87 -1.29 3.22
C ALA A 115 -10.99 -2.13 1.93
N PRO A 116 -11.97 -1.84 1.04
CA PRO A 116 -12.18 -2.61 -0.19
C PRO A 116 -10.96 -2.58 -1.13
N VAL A 117 -10.15 -1.54 -1.03
CA VAL A 117 -8.82 -1.44 -1.68
C VAL A 117 -7.80 -1.07 -0.62
N ALA A 118 -6.72 -1.82 -0.54
CA ALA A 118 -5.61 -1.57 0.37
C ALA A 118 -4.29 -1.52 -0.39
N VAL A 119 -3.44 -0.55 -0.02
CA VAL A 119 -2.06 -0.45 -0.50
C VAL A 119 -1.20 -1.30 0.41
N ILE A 120 -0.68 -2.39 -0.14
CA ILE A 120 0.15 -3.37 0.59
C ILE A 120 1.35 -3.77 -0.26
N TYR A 121 2.30 -4.45 0.35
CA TYR A 121 3.39 -5.07 -0.40
C TYR A 121 2.94 -6.38 -1.04
N GLU A 122 3.47 -6.69 -2.22
CA GLU A 122 3.20 -7.94 -2.94
C GLU A 122 3.36 -9.18 -2.05
N HIS A 123 4.44 -9.24 -1.28
CA HIS A 123 4.73 -10.37 -0.41
C HIS A 123 3.64 -10.62 0.63
N GLN A 124 2.96 -9.59 1.14
CA GLN A 124 1.87 -9.74 2.10
C GLN A 124 0.66 -10.46 1.47
N PHE A 125 0.30 -10.08 0.24
CA PHE A 125 -0.77 -10.77 -0.47
C PHE A 125 -0.42 -12.21 -0.82
N LEU A 126 0.80 -12.45 -1.29
CA LEU A 126 1.26 -13.81 -1.62
C LEU A 126 1.31 -14.71 -0.39
N ALA A 127 1.87 -14.24 0.72
CA ALA A 127 1.88 -14.97 1.99
C ALA A 127 0.46 -15.29 2.47
N TYR A 128 -0.48 -14.35 2.31
CA TYR A 128 -1.89 -14.59 2.62
C TYR A 128 -2.46 -15.73 1.78
N GLN A 129 -2.28 -15.71 0.46
CA GLN A 129 -2.79 -16.75 -0.43
C GLN A 129 -2.17 -18.13 -0.15
N ILE A 130 -0.86 -18.16 0.12
CA ILE A 130 -0.14 -19.39 0.51
C ILE A 130 -0.75 -19.97 1.80
N GLY A 131 -0.88 -19.14 2.83
CA GLY A 131 -1.44 -19.53 4.12
C GLY A 131 -2.93 -19.91 4.04
N HIS A 132 -3.73 -19.18 3.25
CA HIS A 132 -5.15 -19.47 3.04
C HIS A 132 -5.32 -20.83 2.34
N ARG A 133 -4.57 -21.08 1.26
CA ARG A 133 -4.60 -22.35 0.57
C ARG A 133 -4.22 -23.52 1.48
N GLY A 134 -3.19 -23.36 2.30
CA GLY A 134 -2.76 -24.40 3.25
C GLY A 134 -3.83 -24.76 4.27
N LYS A 135 -4.69 -23.81 4.64
CA LYS A 135 -5.77 -24.01 5.62
C LYS A 135 -7.09 -24.45 4.98
N ALA A 136 -7.47 -23.82 3.89
CA ALA A 136 -8.78 -24.01 3.24
C ALA A 136 -8.75 -24.97 2.04
N GLY A 137 -7.58 -25.42 1.59
CA GLY A 137 -7.41 -26.25 0.40
C GLY A 137 -7.64 -25.54 -0.93
N ALA A 138 -8.02 -24.26 -0.89
CA ALA A 138 -8.31 -23.42 -2.06
C ALA A 138 -7.77 -22.01 -1.87
N LEU A 139 -7.61 -21.29 -2.97
CA LEU A 139 -7.26 -19.86 -2.95
C LEU A 139 -8.46 -19.01 -2.53
N ASP A 140 -8.19 -17.89 -1.88
CA ASP A 140 -9.19 -16.84 -1.75
C ASP A 140 -9.41 -16.17 -3.10
N SER A 141 -10.58 -16.44 -3.71
CA SER A 141 -10.97 -15.88 -5.00
C SER A 141 -11.62 -14.49 -4.90
N GLU A 142 -11.91 -14.02 -3.69
CA GLU A 142 -12.57 -12.73 -3.48
C GLU A 142 -11.60 -11.56 -3.50
N ARG A 143 -10.34 -11.83 -3.16
CA ARG A 143 -9.26 -10.83 -3.13
C ARG A 143 -8.36 -10.98 -4.34
N VAL A 144 -7.98 -9.85 -4.91
CA VAL A 144 -7.11 -9.81 -6.10
C VAL A 144 -5.96 -8.84 -5.85
N LEU A 145 -4.77 -9.19 -6.34
CA LEU A 145 -3.63 -8.30 -6.38
C LEU A 145 -3.66 -7.49 -7.67
N LEU A 146 -3.51 -6.20 -7.53
CA LEU A 146 -3.44 -5.26 -8.66
C LEU A 146 -2.10 -4.53 -8.58
N TYR A 147 -1.49 -4.34 -9.74
CA TYR A 147 -0.27 -3.55 -9.87
C TYR A 147 -0.63 -2.20 -10.49
N PRO A 148 -0.19 -1.08 -9.90
CA PRO A 148 -0.27 0.22 -10.56
C PRO A 148 0.65 0.25 -11.79
N SER A 149 0.39 1.16 -12.73
CA SER A 149 1.20 1.35 -13.94
C SER A 149 2.64 1.78 -13.63
N ALA A 150 2.84 2.53 -12.55
CA ALA A 150 4.17 2.77 -11.99
C ALA A 150 4.27 2.14 -10.61
N ARG A 151 5.44 1.60 -10.27
CA ARG A 151 5.66 0.90 -8.99
C ARG A 151 7.05 1.09 -8.45
N PHE A 152 7.15 0.99 -7.14
CA PHE A 152 8.43 0.84 -6.45
C PHE A 152 8.80 -0.63 -6.31
N VAL A 153 10.09 -0.91 -6.46
CA VAL A 153 10.68 -2.19 -6.07
C VAL A 153 11.58 -1.92 -4.86
N THR A 154 11.18 -2.46 -3.72
CA THR A 154 11.96 -2.35 -2.48
C THR A 154 12.90 -3.53 -2.36
N GLU A 155 14.17 -3.25 -2.20
CA GLU A 155 15.23 -4.24 -1.98
C GLU A 155 15.82 -4.03 -0.58
N PRO A 156 15.34 -4.75 0.46
CA PRO A 156 15.92 -4.66 1.79
C PRO A 156 17.40 -5.04 1.76
N LYS A 157 18.25 -4.23 2.42
CA LYS A 157 19.69 -4.47 2.53
C LYS A 157 20.01 -4.93 3.95
N LEU A 158 20.71 -6.05 4.08
CA LEU A 158 21.32 -6.45 5.34
C LEU A 158 22.73 -5.86 5.40
N ILE A 159 23.00 -5.08 6.43
CA ILE A 159 24.32 -4.52 6.72
C ILE A 159 24.86 -5.22 7.96
N ALA A 160 25.93 -6.00 7.81
CA ALA A 160 26.55 -6.67 8.91
C ALA A 160 27.41 -5.69 9.74
N LEU A 161 27.13 -5.61 11.04
CA LEU A 161 27.89 -4.79 12.00
C LEU A 161 28.81 -5.64 12.88
N SER A 162 28.85 -6.94 12.65
CA SER A 162 29.69 -7.91 13.39
C SER A 162 29.87 -9.19 12.58
N ASP A 163 30.83 -10.03 12.97
CA ASP A 163 31.03 -11.36 12.37
C ASP A 163 29.80 -12.26 12.47
N ALA A 164 29.01 -12.12 13.53
CA ALA A 164 27.76 -12.84 13.70
C ALA A 164 26.71 -12.36 12.67
N GLY A 165 26.62 -11.05 12.45
CA GLY A 165 25.78 -10.44 11.44
C GLY A 165 26.17 -10.88 10.02
N ASP A 166 27.46 -10.94 9.73
CA ASP A 166 27.97 -11.39 8.43
C ASP A 166 27.68 -12.90 8.21
N ARG A 167 27.85 -13.74 9.22
CA ARG A 167 27.43 -15.15 9.14
C ARG A 167 25.93 -15.29 8.91
N LEU A 168 25.10 -14.49 9.60
CA LEU A 168 23.64 -14.47 9.39
C LEU A 168 23.30 -14.06 7.95
N GLY A 169 23.93 -13.02 7.45
CA GLY A 169 23.72 -12.54 6.08
C GLY A 169 24.02 -13.59 5.03
N ARG A 170 25.17 -14.29 5.19
CA ARG A 170 25.50 -15.43 4.32
C ARG A 170 24.48 -16.55 4.43
N LEU A 171 24.09 -16.92 5.64
CA LEU A 171 23.11 -17.99 5.87
C LEU A 171 21.75 -17.68 5.19
N VAL A 172 21.22 -16.47 5.42
CA VAL A 172 19.95 -16.04 4.80
C VAL A 172 20.04 -16.05 3.26
N SER A 173 21.22 -15.74 2.71
CA SER A 173 21.40 -15.68 1.25
C SER A 173 21.61 -17.04 0.60
N THR A 174 22.09 -18.06 1.34
CA THR A 174 22.55 -19.34 0.74
C THR A 174 21.82 -20.57 1.25
N ASP A 175 21.23 -20.53 2.44
CA ASP A 175 20.55 -21.67 3.02
C ASP A 175 19.23 -21.95 2.31
N PRO A 176 19.03 -23.15 1.71
CA PRO A 176 17.81 -23.45 0.96
C PRO A 176 16.53 -23.41 1.80
N ALA A 177 16.60 -23.80 3.08
CA ALA A 177 15.43 -23.80 3.94
C ALA A 177 14.99 -22.37 4.29
N LEU A 178 15.95 -21.45 4.52
CA LEU A 178 15.65 -20.05 4.73
C LEU A 178 15.14 -19.37 3.45
N GLN A 179 15.68 -19.74 2.29
CA GLN A 179 15.15 -19.27 1.00
C GLN A 179 13.73 -19.76 0.76
N GLU A 180 13.42 -21.02 1.05
CA GLU A 180 12.07 -21.54 0.95
C GLU A 180 11.11 -20.82 1.91
N ARG A 181 11.56 -20.58 3.14
CA ARG A 181 10.78 -19.80 4.11
C ARG A 181 10.51 -18.36 3.65
N ALA A 182 11.47 -17.73 3.00
CA ALA A 182 11.25 -16.40 2.42
C ALA A 182 10.18 -16.44 1.30
N MET A 183 10.18 -17.47 0.46
CA MET A 183 9.15 -17.64 -0.57
C MET A 183 7.78 -17.98 0.00
N GLU A 184 7.68 -18.74 1.09
CA GLU A 184 6.43 -18.93 1.85
C GLU A 184 5.85 -17.60 2.37
N LEU A 185 6.72 -16.66 2.71
CA LEU A 185 6.36 -15.31 3.11
C LEU A 185 6.17 -14.36 1.91
N GLY A 186 6.15 -14.89 0.69
CA GLY A 186 5.88 -14.17 -0.53
C GLY A 186 7.03 -13.31 -1.08
N PHE A 187 8.22 -13.42 -0.50
CA PHE A 187 9.39 -12.63 -0.93
C PHE A 187 10.00 -13.17 -2.22
N ARG A 188 10.37 -12.25 -3.11
CA ARG A 188 11.22 -12.53 -4.25
C ARG A 188 12.66 -12.71 -3.78
N LEU A 189 13.32 -13.74 -4.27
CA LEU A 189 14.74 -13.95 -3.99
C LEU A 189 15.58 -13.27 -5.07
N ARG A 190 16.69 -12.67 -4.65
CA ARG A 190 17.70 -12.18 -5.59
C ARG A 190 18.58 -13.33 -6.04
N ASP A 191 18.70 -13.50 -7.32
CA ASP A 191 19.70 -14.38 -7.90
C ASP A 191 21.03 -13.61 -8.03
N ALA A 192 22.13 -14.22 -7.61
CA ALA A 192 23.44 -13.60 -7.63
C ALA A 192 23.92 -13.23 -9.05
N ASP A 193 23.49 -14.02 -10.04
CA ASP A 193 23.96 -13.90 -11.43
C ASP A 193 23.09 -13.00 -12.31
N SER A 194 21.79 -12.89 -12.02
CA SER A 194 20.81 -12.22 -12.89
C SER A 194 20.07 -11.06 -12.24
N GLY A 195 20.38 -10.72 -10.99
CA GLY A 195 19.67 -9.67 -10.24
C GLY A 195 18.35 -10.15 -9.62
N LEU A 196 17.34 -9.27 -9.55
CA LEU A 196 16.04 -9.62 -9.03
C LEU A 196 15.35 -10.60 -9.99
N THR A 197 15.29 -11.87 -9.62
CA THR A 197 14.53 -12.84 -10.39
C THR A 197 13.26 -13.24 -9.69
N SER A 198 12.19 -13.30 -10.46
CA SER A 198 10.94 -13.91 -10.04
C SER A 198 10.95 -15.44 -10.23
N VAL A 199 12.00 -16.01 -10.82
CA VAL A 199 11.99 -17.41 -11.27
C VAL A 199 11.78 -18.35 -10.09
N LYS A 200 12.59 -18.29 -9.05
CA LYS A 200 12.45 -19.17 -7.89
C LYS A 200 11.09 -19.02 -7.20
N LEU A 201 10.63 -17.79 -7.03
CA LEU A 201 9.29 -17.54 -6.45
C LEU A 201 8.19 -18.05 -7.36
N ASN A 202 8.26 -17.83 -8.67
CA ASN A 202 7.26 -18.31 -9.61
C ASN A 202 7.18 -19.84 -9.64
N ASP A 203 8.32 -20.53 -9.60
CA ASP A 203 8.39 -21.99 -9.51
C ASP A 203 7.80 -22.49 -8.19
N PHE A 204 8.11 -21.81 -7.09
CA PHE A 204 7.51 -22.12 -5.79
C PHE A 204 5.99 -21.95 -5.82
N LEU A 205 5.48 -20.81 -6.28
CA LEU A 205 4.05 -20.53 -6.39
C LEU A 205 3.34 -21.53 -7.31
N THR A 206 3.97 -21.89 -8.44
CA THR A 206 3.43 -22.89 -9.39
C THR A 206 3.27 -24.26 -8.73
N ARG A 207 4.28 -24.72 -7.99
CA ARG A 207 4.20 -25.99 -7.23
C ARG A 207 3.06 -25.96 -6.21
N HIS A 208 2.79 -24.81 -5.61
CA HIS A 208 1.70 -24.61 -4.67
C HIS A 208 0.37 -24.23 -5.36
N GLN A 209 0.31 -24.25 -6.70
CA GLN A 209 -0.87 -23.90 -7.51
C GLN A 209 -1.42 -22.50 -7.18
N ILE A 210 -0.52 -21.55 -6.93
CA ILE A 210 -0.82 -20.15 -6.74
C ILE A 210 -0.42 -19.42 -8.02
N PRO A 211 -1.30 -18.60 -8.62
CA PRO A 211 -0.96 -17.84 -9.80
C PRO A 211 0.26 -16.95 -9.54
N ALA A 212 1.28 -17.08 -10.39
CA ALA A 212 2.43 -16.20 -10.32
C ALA A 212 2.01 -14.75 -10.61
N PRO A 213 2.62 -13.77 -9.93
CA PRO A 213 2.39 -12.36 -10.23
C PRO A 213 2.70 -12.05 -11.70
N VAL A 214 1.81 -11.32 -12.35
CA VAL A 214 2.06 -10.84 -13.71
C VAL A 214 3.09 -9.72 -13.62
N THR A 215 4.29 -9.97 -14.13
CA THR A 215 5.31 -8.93 -14.29
C THR A 215 5.21 -8.42 -15.72
N SER A 216 4.74 -7.19 -15.91
CA SER A 216 4.83 -6.52 -17.21
C SER A 216 6.28 -6.07 -17.44
N THR A 217 6.75 -6.19 -18.67
CA THR A 217 8.05 -5.65 -19.10
C THR A 217 8.00 -4.14 -19.31
N ASP A 218 6.81 -3.58 -19.44
CA ASP A 218 6.57 -2.16 -19.72
C ASP A 218 6.32 -1.32 -18.47
N ASP A 219 6.57 -1.88 -17.28
CA ASP A 219 6.31 -1.20 -16.03
C ASP A 219 7.27 -0.01 -15.81
N THR A 220 6.72 1.16 -15.68
CA THR A 220 7.45 2.34 -15.25
C THR A 220 7.93 2.17 -13.80
N ARG A 221 9.24 2.27 -13.60
CA ARG A 221 9.81 2.27 -12.26
C ARG A 221 9.67 3.67 -11.67
N ALA A 222 8.85 3.80 -10.63
CA ALA A 222 8.73 5.05 -9.90
C ALA A 222 10.00 5.35 -9.10
N VAL A 223 10.29 6.63 -8.94
CA VAL A 223 11.42 7.13 -8.16
C VAL A 223 10.89 8.04 -7.05
N LEU A 224 11.45 7.92 -5.85
CA LEU A 224 11.13 8.83 -4.75
C LEU A 224 11.78 10.20 -4.99
N PRO A 225 11.14 11.29 -4.54
CA PRO A 225 11.80 12.58 -4.40
C PRO A 225 13.05 12.48 -3.50
N ASP A 226 13.94 13.45 -3.60
CA ASP A 226 15.00 13.61 -2.62
C ASP A 226 14.44 13.65 -1.20
N LEU A 227 15.19 13.13 -0.23
CA LEU A 227 14.70 12.94 1.14
C LEU A 227 14.10 14.22 1.72
N ALA A 228 14.79 15.36 1.57
CA ALA A 228 14.31 16.65 2.09
C ALA A 228 12.97 17.10 1.47
N LEU A 229 12.77 16.84 0.18
CA LEU A 229 11.51 17.15 -0.50
C LEU A 229 10.40 16.17 -0.10
N LEU A 230 10.73 14.90 0.09
CA LEU A 230 9.78 13.89 0.55
C LEU A 230 9.30 14.18 1.98
N GLU A 231 10.21 14.47 2.90
CA GLU A 231 9.89 14.85 4.29
C GLU A 231 8.98 16.10 4.32
N ARG A 232 9.32 17.13 3.56
CA ARG A 232 8.48 18.32 3.40
C ARG A 232 7.07 18.01 2.88
N MET A 233 6.96 17.06 1.94
CA MET A 233 5.67 16.61 1.44
C MET A 233 4.88 15.84 2.51
N ILE A 234 5.54 14.99 3.29
CA ILE A 234 4.94 14.27 4.42
C ILE A 234 4.38 15.25 5.44
N GLU A 235 5.17 16.24 5.85
CA GLU A 235 4.74 17.30 6.77
C GLU A 235 3.55 18.10 6.23
N THR A 236 3.59 18.50 4.96
CA THR A 236 2.50 19.25 4.31
C THR A 236 1.20 18.45 4.24
N VAL A 237 1.29 17.15 3.98
CA VAL A 237 0.13 16.26 3.90
C VAL A 237 -0.38 15.87 5.28
N GLY A 238 0.49 15.34 6.14
CA GLY A 238 0.13 14.74 7.42
C GLY A 238 -0.13 15.76 8.51
N GLN A 239 0.49 16.96 8.40
CA GLN A 239 0.54 17.91 9.52
C GLN A 239 1.07 17.24 10.79
N CYS A 240 2.13 16.45 10.62
CA CYS A 240 2.73 15.67 11.69
C CYS A 240 3.24 16.59 12.80
N ASP A 241 3.06 16.17 14.03
CA ASP A 241 3.68 16.86 15.15
C ASP A 241 5.20 16.59 15.19
N PRO A 242 5.97 17.34 15.98
CA PRO A 242 7.40 17.12 16.10
C PRO A 242 7.80 15.75 16.67
N THR A 243 6.86 15.00 17.23
CA THR A 243 7.04 13.63 17.72
C THR A 243 6.71 12.57 16.66
N GLY A 244 6.27 12.99 15.46
CA GLY A 244 5.89 12.11 14.36
C GLY A 244 4.48 11.54 14.46
N GLN A 245 3.64 12.07 15.36
CA GLN A 245 2.23 11.65 15.46
C GLN A 245 1.33 12.59 14.65
N ALA A 246 0.28 12.03 14.05
CA ALA A 246 -0.73 12.84 13.39
C ALA A 246 -1.46 13.71 14.43
N VAL A 247 -1.58 14.99 14.16
CA VAL A 247 -2.40 15.89 14.99
C VAL A 247 -3.86 15.51 14.76
N THR A 248 -4.40 14.64 15.61
CA THR A 248 -5.82 14.35 15.61
C THR A 248 -6.57 15.62 15.99
N GLY A 249 -7.28 16.20 15.02
CA GLY A 249 -8.19 17.31 15.29
C GLY A 249 -9.12 16.91 16.43
N GLN A 250 -9.05 17.63 17.52
CA GLN A 250 -9.90 17.42 18.70
C GLN A 250 -11.35 17.50 18.24
N GLY A 251 -12.04 16.36 18.22
CA GLY A 251 -13.49 16.34 18.30
C GLY A 251 -13.88 17.05 19.59
N GLU A 252 -14.66 18.14 19.49
CA GLU A 252 -15.23 18.81 20.66
C GLU A 252 -15.89 17.76 21.57
N PRO A 253 -15.68 17.82 22.88
CA PRO A 253 -16.40 16.95 23.79
C PRO A 253 -17.88 17.28 23.70
N VAL A 254 -18.69 16.29 23.33
CA VAL A 254 -20.14 16.36 23.43
C VAL A 254 -20.46 16.59 24.89
N GLY A 255 -20.95 17.79 25.19
CA GLY A 255 -21.34 18.19 26.54
C GLY A 255 -22.38 17.23 27.09
N THR A 256 -22.01 16.55 28.17
CA THR A 256 -22.93 15.85 29.04
C THR A 256 -23.78 16.92 29.75
N THR A 257 -25.02 17.08 29.34
CA THR A 257 -26.04 17.78 30.13
C THR A 257 -26.35 16.91 31.34
N GLU A 258 -25.74 17.22 32.47
CA GLU A 258 -26.23 16.78 33.77
C GLU A 258 -27.63 17.37 34.00
N GLY A 259 -28.63 16.52 34.06
CA GLY A 259 -29.92 16.83 34.63
C GLY A 259 -29.87 16.56 36.12
N SER A 260 -30.06 17.61 36.91
CA SER A 260 -30.40 17.56 38.36
C SER A 260 -31.82 18.08 38.57
N PRO A 261 -32.35 17.84 39.75
CA PRO A 261 -32.84 16.60 40.38
C PRO A 261 -34.31 16.39 40.20
#